data_feacbc7fa5da500c7c74baac211d558a
#
_entry.id   feacbc7fa5da500c7c74baac211d558a
#
_cell.length_a   1.000
_cell.length_b   1.000
_cell.length_c   1.000
_cell.angle_alpha   90.00
_cell.angle_beta   90.00
_cell.angle_gamma   90.00
#
_symmetry.space_group_name_H-M   'P 1'
#
loop_
_entity.id
_entity.type
_entity.pdbx_description
1 polymer ?
#
loop_
_entity_poly.entity_id
_entity_poly.type
_entity_poly.pdbx_seq_one_letter_code
_entity_poly.pdbx_strand_id
1 'polypeptide(L)'
;MAAGIPLNDEDRWDWLILLRDQALTALKNGSKGVVVTCSALKKKYRDVIRTARLYDEDPNANVHFVYLRSDKATLLARVHARQGHYMKDSMVESQFAALEEPDEIECRQLKDVEIIDVIGSIQDVQQLAGAAVDKVLVQ
;
A
#
# COMPACT_ATOMS: atom_id res chain seq x y z
N MET A 1 2.43 -14.34 -9.64
CA MET A 1 2.23 -13.39 -10.78
C MET A 1 3.23 -13.54 -11.90
N ALA A 2 4.26 -14.36 -11.74
CA ALA A 2 5.29 -14.56 -12.77
C ALA A 2 4.73 -15.07 -14.09
N ALA A 3 3.63 -15.83 -14.05
CA ALA A 3 2.96 -16.32 -15.26
C ALA A 3 2.08 -15.28 -15.99
N GLY A 4 2.00 -14.07 -15.47
CA GLY A 4 1.17 -13.02 -16.04
C GLY A 4 -0.32 -13.15 -15.75
N ILE A 5 -0.70 -14.03 -14.85
CA ILE A 5 -2.09 -14.23 -14.43
C ILE A 5 -2.31 -13.47 -13.13
N PRO A 6 -3.28 -12.54 -13.08
CA PRO A 6 -3.58 -11.82 -11.84
C PRO A 6 -4.04 -12.77 -10.74
N LEU A 7 -3.66 -12.48 -9.50
CA LEU A 7 -4.21 -13.18 -8.36
C LEU A 7 -5.71 -12.86 -8.23
N ASN A 8 -6.52 -13.86 -7.88
CA ASN A 8 -7.92 -13.63 -7.56
C ASN A 8 -8.06 -13.05 -6.14
N ASP A 9 -9.27 -12.65 -5.75
CA ASP A 9 -9.52 -12.04 -4.45
C ASP A 9 -9.17 -12.97 -3.29
N GLU A 10 -9.43 -14.26 -3.44
CA GLU A 10 -9.14 -15.26 -2.40
C GLU A 10 -7.64 -15.39 -2.16
N ASP A 11 -6.84 -15.49 -3.22
CA ASP A 11 -5.38 -15.56 -3.13
C ASP A 11 -4.80 -14.31 -2.47
N ARG A 12 -5.32 -13.14 -2.84
CA ARG A 12 -4.89 -11.87 -2.26
C ARG A 12 -5.25 -11.77 -0.80
N TRP A 13 -6.42 -12.25 -0.43
CA TRP A 13 -6.92 -12.18 0.93
C TRP A 13 -5.99 -12.90 1.90
N ASP A 14 -5.65 -14.14 1.58
CA ASP A 14 -4.74 -14.94 2.40
C ASP A 14 -3.37 -14.29 2.53
N TRP A 15 -2.85 -13.75 1.44
CA TRP A 15 -1.57 -13.07 1.42
C TRP A 15 -1.58 -11.78 2.26
N LEU A 16 -2.65 -11.01 2.18
CA LEU A 16 -2.79 -9.77 2.98
C LEU A 16 -2.88 -10.06 4.47
N ILE A 17 -3.58 -11.11 4.85
CA ILE A 17 -3.64 -11.55 6.25
C ILE A 17 -2.24 -11.94 6.73
N LEU A 18 -1.50 -12.68 5.93
CA LEU A 18 -0.13 -13.06 6.27
C LEU A 18 0.78 -11.85 6.46
N LEU A 19 0.74 -10.90 5.53
CA LEU A 19 1.51 -9.66 5.64
C LEU A 19 1.16 -8.88 6.90
N ARG A 20 -0.13 -8.71 7.16
CA ARG A 20 -0.61 -8.03 8.36
C ARG A 20 -0.09 -8.70 9.62
N ASP A 21 -0.22 -10.01 9.70
CA ASP A 21 0.17 -10.77 10.89
C ASP A 21 1.68 -10.73 11.13
N GLN A 22 2.47 -10.76 10.06
CA GLN A 22 3.93 -10.60 10.17
C GLN A 22 4.31 -9.21 10.69
N ALA A 23 3.66 -8.17 10.20
CA ALA A 23 3.90 -6.80 10.66
C ALA A 23 3.53 -6.64 12.14
N LEU A 24 2.38 -7.18 12.54
CA LEU A 24 1.93 -7.11 13.93
C LEU A 24 2.82 -7.90 14.87
N THR A 25 3.34 -9.04 14.42
CA THR A 25 4.31 -9.84 15.19
C THR A 25 5.58 -9.03 15.44
N ALA A 26 6.09 -8.31 14.44
CA ALA A 26 7.25 -7.45 14.60
C ALA A 26 6.99 -6.35 15.64
N LEU A 27 5.82 -5.72 15.61
CA LEU A 27 5.44 -4.72 16.61
C LEU A 27 5.38 -5.30 18.01
N LYS A 28 4.78 -6.47 18.19
CA LYS A 28 4.73 -7.15 19.48
C LYS A 28 6.11 -7.49 20.03
N ASN A 29 7.06 -7.77 19.14
CA ASN A 29 8.43 -8.12 19.50
C ASN A 29 9.34 -6.90 19.74
N GLY A 30 8.76 -5.70 19.78
CA GLY A 30 9.46 -4.49 20.17
C GLY A 30 9.88 -3.56 19.05
N SER A 31 9.52 -3.84 17.80
CA SER A 31 9.76 -2.90 16.70
C SER A 31 8.95 -1.63 16.93
N LYS A 32 9.57 -0.48 16.71
CA LYS A 32 8.92 0.84 16.87
C LYS A 32 7.95 1.13 15.74
N GLY A 33 8.15 0.53 14.59
CA GLY A 33 7.28 0.66 13.43
C GLY A 33 7.63 -0.37 12.39
N VAL A 34 6.71 -0.61 11.47
CA VAL A 34 6.89 -1.55 10.36
C VAL A 34 6.40 -0.88 9.10
N VAL A 35 7.21 -0.95 8.04
CA VAL A 35 6.82 -0.50 6.71
C VAL A 35 6.50 -1.73 5.87
N VAL A 36 5.32 -1.72 5.27
CA VAL A 36 4.87 -2.81 4.41
C VAL A 36 4.58 -2.24 3.02
N THR A 37 5.12 -2.87 2.00
CA THR A 37 4.80 -2.51 0.61
C THR A 37 3.86 -3.57 0.04
N CYS A 38 2.74 -3.15 -0.49
CA CYS A 38 1.78 -4.05 -1.13
C CYS A 38 0.86 -3.29 -2.07
N SER A 39 0.26 -4.02 -2.99
CA SER A 39 -0.75 -3.49 -3.91
C SER A 39 -2.13 -3.64 -3.29
N ALA A 40 -2.44 -2.83 -2.29
CA ALA A 40 -3.75 -2.85 -1.63
C ALA A 40 -4.77 -2.09 -2.50
N LEU A 41 -5.09 -2.64 -3.66
CA LEU A 41 -5.82 -1.98 -4.74
C LEU A 41 -7.27 -1.68 -4.42
N LYS A 42 -7.91 -2.50 -3.60
CA LYS A 42 -9.34 -2.35 -3.27
C LYS A 42 -9.51 -1.99 -1.81
N LYS A 43 -10.56 -1.24 -1.52
CA LYS A 43 -10.88 -0.87 -0.14
C LYS A 43 -10.97 -2.10 0.78
N LYS A 44 -11.60 -3.18 0.31
CA LYS A 44 -11.70 -4.41 1.11
C LYS A 44 -10.34 -5.01 1.45
N TYR A 45 -9.33 -4.82 0.59
CA TYR A 45 -7.96 -5.28 0.89
C TYR A 45 -7.33 -4.40 1.96
N ARG A 46 -7.53 -3.09 1.88
CA ARG A 46 -7.04 -2.17 2.91
C ARG A 46 -7.73 -2.41 4.24
N ASP A 47 -9.02 -2.73 4.21
CA ASP A 47 -9.78 -3.05 5.43
C ASP A 47 -9.28 -4.32 6.11
N VAL A 48 -8.76 -5.29 5.38
CA VAL A 48 -8.08 -6.47 5.98
C VAL A 48 -6.91 -6.01 6.85
N ILE A 49 -6.10 -5.10 6.34
CA ILE A 49 -4.93 -4.59 7.09
C ILE A 49 -5.37 -3.73 8.27
N ARG A 50 -6.49 -3.01 8.15
CA ARG A 50 -7.05 -2.18 9.22
C ARG A 50 -7.65 -2.98 10.37
N THR A 51 -7.97 -4.25 10.14
CA THR A 51 -8.69 -5.07 11.11
C THR A 51 -7.75 -6.06 11.74
N ALA A 52 -7.46 -5.89 13.01
CA ALA A 52 -6.71 -6.85 13.78
C ALA A 52 -6.94 -6.60 15.27
N ARG A 53 -6.88 -7.68 16.06
CA ARG A 53 -7.10 -7.63 17.50
C ARG A 53 -6.10 -6.69 18.19
N LEU A 54 -4.86 -6.64 17.71
CA LEU A 54 -3.85 -5.78 18.33
C LEU A 54 -4.23 -4.30 18.32
N TYR A 55 -4.93 -3.83 17.29
CA TYR A 55 -5.37 -2.43 17.23
C TYR A 55 -6.38 -2.10 18.32
N ASP A 56 -7.18 -3.08 18.73
CA ASP A 56 -8.14 -2.91 19.82
C ASP A 56 -7.48 -2.99 21.21
N GLU A 57 -6.42 -3.78 21.33
CA GLU A 57 -5.71 -4.02 22.57
C GLU A 57 -4.64 -2.96 22.90
N ASP A 58 -4.03 -2.38 21.86
CA ASP A 58 -2.93 -1.42 21.99
C ASP A 58 -3.28 -0.12 21.26
N PRO A 59 -3.60 0.96 21.99
CA PRO A 59 -3.95 2.24 21.37
C PRO A 59 -2.79 2.89 20.60
N ASN A 60 -1.55 2.41 20.79
CA ASN A 60 -0.40 2.90 20.07
C ASN A 60 -0.15 2.14 18.75
N ALA A 61 -0.83 1.00 18.55
CA ALA A 61 -0.73 0.23 17.31
C ALA A 61 -1.74 0.77 16.30
N ASN A 62 -1.25 1.49 15.31
CA ASN A 62 -2.06 2.11 14.27
C ASN A 62 -1.52 1.75 12.90
N VAL A 63 -2.40 1.73 11.90
CA VAL A 63 -2.01 1.57 10.52
C VAL A 63 -2.27 2.87 9.76
N HIS A 64 -1.32 3.25 8.92
CA HIS A 64 -1.46 4.37 8.00
C HIS A 64 -1.02 3.93 6.61
N PHE A 65 -1.72 4.42 5.61
CA PHE A 65 -1.44 4.11 4.22
C PHE A 65 -0.85 5.34 3.53
N VAL A 66 0.23 5.14 2.82
CA VAL A 66 0.77 6.13 1.89
C VAL A 66 0.44 5.62 0.50
N TYR A 67 -0.52 6.26 -0.16
CA TYR A 67 -0.94 5.87 -1.50
C TYR A 67 -0.13 6.66 -2.52
N LEU A 68 0.71 5.94 -3.24
CA LEU A 68 1.52 6.51 -4.32
C LEU A 68 0.71 6.49 -5.61
N ARG A 69 0.09 7.61 -5.93
CA ARG A 69 -0.79 7.73 -7.08
C ARG A 69 -0.01 8.10 -8.33
N SER A 70 -0.25 7.36 -9.41
CA SER A 70 0.35 7.63 -10.71
C SER A 70 -0.67 7.40 -11.81
N ASP A 71 -0.52 8.09 -12.94
CA ASP A 71 -1.29 7.73 -14.12
C ASP A 71 -0.72 6.45 -14.75
N LYS A 72 -1.52 5.84 -15.61
CA LYS A 72 -1.16 4.57 -16.26
C LYS A 72 0.05 4.71 -17.16
N ALA A 73 0.11 5.80 -17.93
CA ALA A 73 1.20 6.02 -18.88
C ALA A 73 2.55 6.17 -18.15
N THR A 74 2.58 6.93 -17.07
CA THR A 74 3.78 7.11 -16.24
C THR A 74 4.22 5.78 -15.64
N LEU A 75 3.29 5.01 -15.12
CA LEU A 75 3.60 3.71 -14.51
C LEU A 75 4.15 2.73 -15.53
N LEU A 76 3.54 2.65 -16.72
CA LEU A 76 4.03 1.80 -17.80
C LEU A 76 5.46 2.18 -18.21
N ALA A 77 5.74 3.47 -18.35
CA ALA A 77 7.08 3.94 -18.68
C ALA A 77 8.11 3.53 -17.61
N ARG A 78 7.76 3.65 -16.34
CA ARG A 78 8.63 3.25 -15.22
C ARG A 78 8.87 1.75 -15.17
N VAL A 79 7.84 0.96 -15.40
CA VAL A 79 7.95 -0.50 -15.44
C VAL A 79 8.88 -0.92 -16.58
N HIS A 80 8.74 -0.32 -17.77
CA HIS A 80 9.60 -0.62 -18.90
C HIS A 80 11.07 -0.21 -18.67
N ALA A 81 11.30 0.86 -17.91
CA ALA A 81 12.63 1.34 -17.60
C ALA A 81 13.37 0.49 -16.55
N ARG A 82 12.65 -0.33 -15.77
CA ARG A 82 13.24 -1.17 -14.73
C ARG A 82 13.78 -2.46 -15.33
N GLN A 83 15.09 -2.64 -15.27
CA GLN A 83 15.72 -3.87 -15.74
C GLN A 83 15.41 -5.03 -14.80
N GLY A 84 15.16 -6.20 -15.40
CA GLY A 84 14.86 -7.43 -14.64
C GLY A 84 13.49 -7.45 -13.99
N HIS A 85 12.63 -6.51 -14.31
CA HIS A 85 11.27 -6.48 -13.80
C HIS A 85 10.35 -7.36 -14.64
N TYR A 86 9.58 -8.23 -13.98
CA TYR A 86 8.78 -9.26 -14.66
C TYR A 86 7.33 -8.87 -14.89
N MET A 87 6.90 -7.68 -14.47
CA MET A 87 5.52 -7.26 -14.65
C MET A 87 5.25 -6.94 -16.11
N LYS A 88 4.30 -7.65 -16.72
CA LYS A 88 3.87 -7.41 -18.09
C LYS A 88 2.89 -6.24 -18.14
N ASP A 89 2.77 -5.59 -19.31
CA ASP A 89 1.81 -4.51 -19.52
C ASP A 89 0.39 -4.92 -19.17
N SER A 90 -0.02 -6.16 -19.51
CA SER A 90 -1.34 -6.69 -19.15
C SER A 90 -1.56 -6.74 -17.64
N MET A 91 -0.52 -6.96 -16.86
CA MET A 91 -0.61 -6.94 -15.39
C MET A 91 -0.81 -5.53 -14.86
N VAL A 92 -0.12 -4.55 -15.43
CA VAL A 92 -0.31 -3.13 -15.08
C VAL A 92 -1.75 -2.72 -15.39
N GLU A 93 -2.26 -3.05 -16.57
CA GLU A 93 -3.63 -2.75 -16.96
C GLU A 93 -4.65 -3.44 -16.05
N SER A 94 -4.42 -4.70 -15.71
CA SER A 94 -5.26 -5.46 -14.78
C SER A 94 -5.30 -4.81 -13.40
N GLN A 95 -4.16 -4.34 -12.90
CA GLN A 95 -4.10 -3.66 -11.61
C GLN A 95 -4.85 -2.33 -11.63
N PHE A 96 -4.72 -1.54 -12.70
CA PHE A 96 -5.49 -0.30 -12.85
C PHE A 96 -7.00 -0.57 -12.93
N ALA A 97 -7.40 -1.63 -13.63
CA ALA A 97 -8.82 -2.00 -13.72
C ALA A 97 -9.40 -2.41 -12.35
N ALA A 98 -8.58 -3.03 -11.51
CA ALA A 98 -8.98 -3.46 -10.17
C ALA A 98 -8.88 -2.34 -9.13
N LEU A 99 -8.14 -1.27 -9.41
CA LEU A 99 -7.86 -0.20 -8.45
C LEU A 99 -9.15 0.52 -8.02
N GLU A 100 -9.36 0.56 -6.71
CA GLU A 100 -10.32 1.43 -6.06
C GLU A 100 -9.53 2.47 -5.28
N GLU A 101 -9.42 3.68 -5.81
CA GLU A 101 -8.66 4.73 -5.13
C GLU A 101 -9.33 5.06 -3.79
N PRO A 102 -8.55 5.40 -2.75
CA PRO A 102 -9.11 5.87 -1.50
C PRO A 102 -10.05 7.07 -1.73
N ASP A 103 -11.26 6.94 -1.26
CA ASP A 103 -12.30 7.96 -1.41
C ASP A 103 -12.33 8.93 -0.21
N GLU A 104 -13.31 9.81 -0.18
CA GLU A 104 -13.46 10.76 0.93
C GLU A 104 -13.66 10.07 2.28
N ILE A 105 -14.29 8.92 2.30
CA ILE A 105 -14.50 8.19 3.55
C ILE A 105 -13.15 7.76 4.13
N GLU A 106 -12.30 7.17 3.30
CA GLU A 106 -10.98 6.75 3.75
C GLU A 106 -10.10 7.94 4.13
N CYS A 107 -10.10 9.00 3.33
CA CYS A 107 -9.21 10.14 3.55
C CYS A 107 -9.67 11.05 4.69
N ARG A 108 -10.96 11.28 4.82
CA ARG A 108 -11.51 12.25 5.77
C ARG A 108 -12.07 11.65 7.05
N GLN A 109 -12.76 10.52 6.96
CA GLN A 109 -13.37 9.88 8.13
C GLN A 109 -12.40 8.97 8.85
N LEU A 110 -11.75 8.04 8.13
CA LEU A 110 -10.76 7.14 8.72
C LEU A 110 -9.44 7.86 9.00
N LYS A 111 -9.09 8.85 8.19
CA LYS A 111 -7.89 9.69 8.37
C LYS A 111 -6.59 8.89 8.43
N ASP A 112 -6.56 7.76 7.76
CA ASP A 112 -5.40 6.88 7.76
C ASP A 112 -4.74 6.72 6.39
N VAL A 113 -5.13 7.55 5.41
CA VAL A 113 -4.56 7.53 4.07
C VAL A 113 -4.02 8.90 3.71
N GLU A 114 -2.77 8.92 3.27
CA GLU A 114 -2.13 10.09 2.67
C GLU A 114 -1.89 9.79 1.19
N ILE A 115 -2.42 10.63 0.31
CA ILE A 115 -2.25 10.46 -1.14
C ILE A 115 -1.08 11.29 -1.59
N ILE A 116 -0.14 10.66 -2.30
CA ILE A 116 1.03 11.32 -2.86
C ILE A 116 1.06 11.09 -4.35
N ASP A 117 1.05 12.16 -5.14
CA ASP A 117 1.22 12.07 -6.57
C ASP A 117 2.69 11.81 -6.90
N VAL A 118 2.96 10.70 -7.58
CA VAL A 118 4.33 10.31 -7.93
C VAL A 118 4.76 10.98 -9.23
N ILE A 119 4.85 12.31 -9.17
CA ILE A 119 5.29 13.18 -10.24
C ILE A 119 6.72 13.61 -9.95
N GLY A 120 7.57 13.61 -10.97
CA GLY A 120 8.96 14.02 -10.81
C GLY A 120 9.91 12.87 -10.58
N SER A 121 11.06 13.17 -9.98
CA SER A 121 12.13 12.21 -9.75
C SER A 121 11.84 11.26 -8.58
N ILE A 122 12.64 10.20 -8.49
CA ILE A 122 12.62 9.31 -7.32
C ILE A 122 12.86 10.12 -6.03
N GLN A 123 13.75 11.10 -6.09
CA GLN A 123 14.05 11.95 -4.93
C GLN A 123 12.84 12.78 -4.51
N ASP A 124 12.09 13.33 -5.47
CA ASP A 124 10.87 14.09 -5.19
C ASP A 124 9.83 13.20 -4.48
N VAL A 125 9.64 11.98 -4.98
CA VAL A 125 8.72 11.02 -4.37
C VAL A 125 9.17 10.63 -2.96
N GLN A 126 10.46 10.40 -2.77
CA GLN A 126 11.03 10.07 -1.46
C GLN A 126 10.79 11.19 -0.44
N GLN A 127 10.96 12.43 -0.85
CA GLN A 127 10.72 13.58 0.02
C GLN A 127 9.26 13.68 0.43
N LEU A 128 8.35 13.54 -0.52
CA LEU A 128 6.92 13.58 -0.24
C LEU A 128 6.47 12.42 0.66
N ALA A 129 6.95 11.22 0.37
CA ALA A 129 6.63 10.04 1.18
C ALA A 129 7.20 10.16 2.58
N GLY A 130 8.45 10.62 2.71
CA GLY A 130 9.08 10.87 3.99
C GLY A 130 8.32 11.91 4.82
N ALA A 131 7.87 12.99 4.20
CA ALA A 131 7.08 14.01 4.88
C ALA A 131 5.74 13.45 5.37
N ALA A 132 5.10 12.58 4.59
CA ALA A 132 3.86 11.93 5.00
C ALA A 132 4.08 11.03 6.22
N VAL A 133 5.17 10.28 6.25
CA VAL A 133 5.53 9.42 7.40
C VAL A 133 5.83 10.27 8.63
N ASP A 134 6.59 11.36 8.49
CA ASP A 134 6.90 12.25 9.60
C ASP A 134 5.63 12.86 10.20
N LYS A 135 4.67 13.22 9.37
CA LYS A 135 3.38 13.74 9.80
C LYS A 135 2.60 12.73 10.65
N VAL A 136 2.68 11.46 10.31
CA VAL A 136 2.05 10.38 11.08
C VAL A 136 2.74 10.19 12.43
N LEU A 137 4.08 10.25 12.45
CA LEU A 137 4.88 10.00 13.65
C LEU A 137 4.71 11.07 14.74
N VAL A 138 4.26 12.27 14.39
CA VAL A 138 4.05 13.35 15.37
C VAL A 138 2.62 13.47 15.88
N GLN A 139 1.75 12.57 15.45
CA GLN A 139 0.37 12.55 15.93
C GLN A 139 0.23 11.87 17.28
#